data_e6e4de4923731af4e465e391b3b2e186
#
_entry.id   e6e4de4923731af4e465e391b3b2e186
#
_cell.length_a   1.000
_cell.length_b   1.000
_cell.length_c   1.000
_cell.angle_alpha   90.00
_cell.angle_beta   90.00
_cell.angle_gamma   90.00
#
_symmetry.space_group_name_H-M   'P 1'
#
loop_
_entity.id
_entity.type
_entity.pdbx_description
1 polymer ?
#
loop_
_entity_poly.entity_id
_entity_poly.type
_entity_poly.pdbx_seq_one_letter_code
_entity_poly.pdbx_strand_id
1 'polypeptide(L)'
;VDRALTAEPVAGNSANDSATHSEPPLRPRRRPAAWAAGLLLVVPAVISACRLLDTDGISPVPQLLSVLPWLSVPAGLAVLLAAFAGRRALTLLAVVVLGAVGWSSLPYMPQLVMSSGLPITRVTVLAANVEYGQATGALTEAIRRENPQLVFVSECDTACGRALTTAFATELPHHASVDAGGASGSVLLSAYPLTDRRVIPAVMGMPGATAEIGGMPVRLQLAHPLPPVPGQVDAWKRELGRIADAARDEPGPLLLAGDFNASQDHAAFRRILDVGHLLDSARLADTSRTPTWPMEGPLPPFAQIDHVLVSRNFTVRNIRFLDLAGSDHRAVLTSLDLRGER
;
A
#
# COMPACT_ATOMS: atom_id res chain seq x y z
N VAL A 1 95.69 -59.46 -26.28
CA VAL A 1 95.37 -59.61 -24.88
C VAL A 1 94.45 -58.44 -24.48
N ASP A 2 93.16 -58.70 -24.46
CA ASP A 2 92.10 -58.40 -23.46
C ASP A 2 91.89 -56.96 -22.94
N ARG A 3 90.82 -56.41 -23.11
CA ARG A 3 89.56 -56.50 -22.36
C ARG A 3 88.57 -55.43 -22.79
N ALA A 4 87.35 -55.86 -23.13
CA ALA A 4 86.19 -55.04 -23.32
C ALA A 4 85.72 -54.37 -22.01
N LEU A 5 85.21 -53.17 -22.12
CA LEU A 5 84.32 -52.55 -21.12
C LEU A 5 83.10 -51.98 -21.82
N THR A 6 82.00 -52.61 -21.53
CA THR A 6 80.69 -52.27 -21.93
C THR A 6 80.19 -50.99 -21.22
N ALA A 7 79.66 -50.02 -21.96
CA ALA A 7 78.98 -48.87 -21.43
C ALA A 7 77.46 -49.11 -21.62
N GLU A 8 76.68 -49.04 -20.53
CA GLU A 8 75.22 -49.07 -20.52
C GLU A 8 74.64 -47.69 -20.89
N PRO A 9 73.44 -47.61 -21.57
CA PRO A 9 72.78 -46.34 -21.86
C PRO A 9 71.84 -45.96 -20.69
N VAL A 10 72.05 -44.74 -20.21
CA VAL A 10 71.09 -44.07 -19.24
C VAL A 10 69.87 -43.66 -19.96
N ALA A 11 68.71 -44.25 -19.58
CA ALA A 11 67.33 -43.86 -20.02
C ALA A 11 66.90 -42.56 -19.29
N GLY A 12 66.82 -41.48 -20.04
CA GLY A 12 66.21 -40.23 -19.57
C GLY A 12 64.68 -40.36 -19.45
N ASN A 13 64.21 -40.35 -18.25
CA ASN A 13 62.76 -40.38 -17.94
C ASN A 13 62.25 -38.92 -17.91
N SER A 14 61.67 -38.39 -19.00
CA SER A 14 60.94 -37.13 -19.03
C SER A 14 59.52 -37.37 -18.55
N ALA A 15 59.30 -37.21 -17.24
CA ALA A 15 57.97 -37.15 -16.68
C ALA A 15 57.29 -35.83 -17.07
N ASN A 16 56.31 -35.93 -17.95
CA ASN A 16 55.48 -34.85 -18.37
C ASN A 16 54.38 -34.63 -17.28
N ASP A 17 54.67 -33.77 -16.34
CA ASP A 17 53.73 -33.43 -15.25
C ASP A 17 52.68 -32.43 -15.77
N SER A 18 51.68 -32.97 -16.49
CA SER A 18 50.44 -32.26 -16.83
C SER A 18 49.59 -32.20 -15.57
N ALA A 19 49.82 -31.21 -14.73
CA ALA A 19 48.97 -30.90 -13.61
C ALA A 19 47.61 -30.42 -14.15
N THR A 20 46.68 -31.35 -14.34
CA THR A 20 45.28 -31.03 -14.49
C THR A 20 44.76 -30.43 -13.19
N HIS A 21 44.61 -29.10 -13.17
CA HIS A 21 43.87 -28.42 -12.12
C HIS A 21 42.42 -28.86 -12.20
N SER A 22 42.06 -29.98 -11.61
CA SER A 22 40.68 -30.34 -11.32
C SER A 22 40.21 -29.42 -10.21
N GLU A 23 39.26 -28.50 -10.56
CA GLU A 23 38.53 -27.73 -9.54
C GLU A 23 37.94 -28.72 -8.52
N PRO A 24 38.11 -28.46 -7.21
CA PRO A 24 37.56 -29.34 -6.18
C PRO A 24 36.06 -29.42 -6.34
N PRO A 25 35.43 -30.61 -6.32
CA PRO A 25 34.00 -30.77 -6.45
C PRO A 25 33.30 -29.97 -5.36
N LEU A 26 32.32 -29.12 -5.75
CA LEU A 26 31.51 -28.32 -4.82
C LEU A 26 30.94 -29.27 -3.76
N ARG A 27 31.25 -28.97 -2.49
CA ARG A 27 30.81 -29.79 -1.34
C ARG A 27 29.32 -30.00 -1.41
N PRO A 28 28.79 -31.23 -1.20
CA PRO A 28 27.37 -31.59 -1.44
C PRO A 28 26.35 -30.71 -0.69
N ARG A 29 26.73 -30.11 0.44
CA ARG A 29 25.89 -29.15 1.22
C ARG A 29 25.64 -27.79 0.54
N ARG A 30 26.38 -27.43 -0.50
CA ARG A 30 26.23 -26.10 -1.15
C ARG A 30 25.18 -26.07 -2.27
N ARG A 31 24.83 -27.21 -2.86
CA ARG A 31 23.78 -27.29 -3.90
C ARG A 31 22.37 -27.00 -3.37
N PRO A 32 21.89 -27.59 -2.26
CA PRO A 32 20.58 -27.26 -1.69
C PRO A 32 20.43 -25.77 -1.33
N ALA A 33 21.49 -25.15 -0.76
CA ALA A 33 21.46 -23.72 -0.44
C ALA A 33 21.29 -22.83 -1.70
N ALA A 34 21.93 -23.20 -2.81
CA ALA A 34 21.76 -22.49 -4.07
C ALA A 34 20.34 -22.61 -4.63
N TRP A 35 19.74 -23.81 -4.56
CA TRP A 35 18.35 -24.01 -4.96
C TRP A 35 17.37 -23.25 -4.07
N ALA A 36 17.57 -23.29 -2.74
CA ALA A 36 16.75 -22.53 -1.80
C ALA A 36 16.85 -21.02 -2.06
N ALA A 37 18.05 -20.50 -2.32
CA ALA A 37 18.24 -19.10 -2.69
C ALA A 37 17.49 -18.73 -3.96
N GLY A 38 17.57 -19.58 -5.00
CA GLY A 38 16.82 -19.37 -6.25
C GLY A 38 15.31 -19.33 -6.05
N LEU A 39 14.77 -20.27 -5.29
CA LEU A 39 13.33 -20.33 -4.99
C LEU A 39 12.85 -19.11 -4.19
N LEU A 40 13.62 -18.70 -3.19
CA LEU A 40 13.30 -17.51 -2.38
C LEU A 40 13.31 -16.20 -3.18
N LEU A 41 14.02 -16.14 -4.31
CA LEU A 41 14.08 -14.97 -5.16
C LEU A 41 12.89 -14.84 -6.12
N VAL A 42 12.19 -15.94 -6.44
CA VAL A 42 11.15 -15.91 -7.48
C VAL A 42 10.08 -14.86 -7.16
N VAL A 43 9.50 -14.94 -5.96
CA VAL A 43 8.42 -14.02 -5.56
C VAL A 43 8.92 -12.57 -5.48
N PRO A 44 9.99 -12.23 -4.72
CA PRO A 44 10.50 -10.86 -4.70
C PRO A 44 10.83 -10.31 -6.09
N ALA A 45 11.42 -11.11 -6.99
CA ALA A 45 11.76 -10.67 -8.34
C ALA A 45 10.51 -10.37 -9.18
N VAL A 46 9.51 -11.27 -9.18
CA VAL A 46 8.26 -11.06 -9.92
C VAL A 46 7.51 -9.83 -9.40
N ILE A 47 7.35 -9.71 -8.08
CA ILE A 47 6.60 -8.59 -7.49
C ILE A 47 7.32 -7.26 -7.70
N SER A 48 8.64 -7.22 -7.55
CA SER A 48 9.42 -6.01 -7.88
C SER A 48 9.31 -5.65 -9.35
N ALA A 49 9.35 -6.63 -10.25
CA ALA A 49 9.14 -6.39 -11.69
C ALA A 49 7.74 -5.82 -11.96
N CYS A 50 6.68 -6.38 -11.39
CA CYS A 50 5.32 -5.85 -11.52
C CYS A 50 5.24 -4.40 -11.01
N ARG A 51 5.85 -4.12 -9.85
CA ARG A 51 5.89 -2.77 -9.26
C ARG A 51 6.63 -1.76 -10.15
N LEU A 52 7.76 -2.16 -10.72
CA LEU A 52 8.57 -1.31 -11.62
C LEU A 52 7.92 -1.12 -12.99
N LEU A 53 7.18 -2.10 -13.48
CA LEU A 53 6.41 -2.03 -14.73
C LEU A 53 5.03 -1.37 -14.56
N ASP A 54 4.73 -0.85 -13.38
CA ASP A 54 3.49 -0.16 -13.05
C ASP A 54 2.23 -1.01 -13.34
N THR A 55 2.25 -2.28 -12.92
CA THR A 55 1.14 -3.21 -13.12
C THR A 55 0.79 -3.98 -11.86
N ASP A 56 -0.51 -4.15 -11.61
CA ASP A 56 -1.00 -4.99 -10.52
C ASP A 56 -1.09 -6.47 -10.88
N GLY A 57 -0.83 -6.82 -12.14
CA GLY A 57 -0.86 -8.20 -12.59
C GLY A 57 -2.21 -8.90 -12.37
N ILE A 58 -2.16 -10.19 -12.14
CA ILE A 58 -3.29 -11.07 -11.78
C ILE A 58 -3.05 -11.65 -10.37
N SER A 59 -4.08 -12.25 -9.74
CA SER A 59 -3.90 -12.97 -8.47
C SER A 59 -2.76 -14.02 -8.60
N PRO A 60 -1.80 -14.09 -7.65
CA PRO A 60 -1.76 -13.43 -6.34
C PRO A 60 -0.93 -12.11 -6.30
N VAL A 61 -0.62 -11.48 -7.44
CA VAL A 61 0.26 -10.29 -7.49
C VAL A 61 -0.28 -9.13 -6.65
N PRO A 62 -1.57 -8.72 -6.75
CA PRO A 62 -2.06 -7.61 -5.91
C PRO A 62 -1.91 -7.89 -4.41
N GLN A 63 -2.24 -9.12 -3.98
CA GLN A 63 -2.11 -9.50 -2.57
C GLN A 63 -0.65 -9.43 -2.09
N LEU A 64 0.30 -9.81 -2.94
CA LEU A 64 1.73 -9.77 -2.63
C LEU A 64 2.32 -8.35 -2.72
N LEU A 65 1.75 -7.45 -3.54
CA LEU A 65 2.09 -6.04 -3.54
C LEU A 65 1.74 -5.36 -2.21
N SER A 66 0.65 -5.74 -1.55
CA SER A 66 0.30 -5.21 -0.22
C SER A 66 1.38 -5.46 0.84
N VAL A 67 2.18 -6.51 0.67
CA VAL A 67 3.27 -6.89 1.57
C VAL A 67 4.66 -6.64 0.99
N LEU A 68 4.78 -5.81 -0.04
CA LEU A 68 6.02 -5.59 -0.78
C LEU A 68 7.25 -5.33 0.12
N PRO A 69 7.23 -4.49 1.16
CA PRO A 69 8.38 -4.27 2.02
C PRO A 69 8.86 -5.53 2.75
N TRP A 70 7.95 -6.44 3.08
CA TRP A 70 8.27 -7.71 3.75
C TRP A 70 9.01 -8.69 2.84
N LEU A 71 8.95 -8.50 1.51
CA LEU A 71 9.71 -9.30 0.54
C LEU A 71 11.23 -9.07 0.65
N SER A 72 11.67 -8.05 1.36
CA SER A 72 13.08 -7.85 1.72
C SER A 72 13.63 -9.00 2.55
N VAL A 73 12.81 -9.68 3.37
CA VAL A 73 13.22 -10.80 4.22
C VAL A 73 13.63 -12.01 3.36
N PRO A 74 12.77 -12.59 2.49
CA PRO A 74 13.20 -13.70 1.64
C PRO A 74 14.29 -13.29 0.64
N ALA A 75 14.31 -12.07 0.13
CA ALA A 75 15.38 -11.58 -0.74
C ALA A 75 16.73 -11.50 -0.01
N GLY A 76 16.77 -10.98 1.23
CA GLY A 76 17.96 -10.93 2.07
C GLY A 76 18.47 -12.31 2.44
N LEU A 77 17.58 -13.23 2.81
CA LEU A 77 17.95 -14.63 3.06
C LEU A 77 18.53 -15.31 1.81
N ALA A 78 17.98 -15.01 0.63
CA ALA A 78 18.52 -15.51 -0.63
C ALA A 78 19.94 -15.00 -0.90
N VAL A 79 20.25 -13.73 -0.58
CA VAL A 79 21.64 -13.21 -0.66
C VAL A 79 22.59 -14.04 0.19
N LEU A 80 22.21 -14.29 1.45
CA LEU A 80 23.04 -15.06 2.40
C LEU A 80 23.27 -16.51 1.93
N LEU A 81 22.20 -17.17 1.48
CA LEU A 81 22.29 -18.57 0.99
C LEU A 81 23.08 -18.67 -0.30
N ALA A 82 22.92 -17.74 -1.24
CA ALA A 82 23.67 -17.71 -2.49
C ALA A 82 25.16 -17.46 -2.24
N ALA A 83 25.50 -16.54 -1.33
CA ALA A 83 26.88 -16.28 -0.91
C ALA A 83 27.50 -17.50 -0.21
N PHE A 84 26.78 -18.13 0.72
CA PHE A 84 27.22 -19.36 1.37
C PHE A 84 27.45 -20.49 0.36
N ALA A 85 26.59 -20.61 -0.66
CA ALA A 85 26.75 -21.59 -1.74
C ALA A 85 27.92 -21.27 -2.68
N GLY A 86 28.56 -20.09 -2.56
CA GLY A 86 29.65 -19.64 -3.42
C GLY A 86 29.24 -19.32 -4.87
N ARG A 87 27.94 -19.03 -5.09
CA ARG A 87 27.34 -18.78 -6.42
C ARG A 87 27.31 -17.27 -6.72
N ARG A 88 28.44 -16.71 -7.16
CA ARG A 88 28.61 -15.25 -7.38
C ARG A 88 27.50 -14.63 -8.23
N ALA A 89 27.13 -15.25 -9.35
CA ALA A 89 26.06 -14.72 -10.23
C ALA A 89 24.70 -14.69 -9.51
N LEU A 90 24.35 -15.75 -8.76
CA LEU A 90 23.11 -15.79 -7.98
C LEU A 90 23.13 -14.78 -6.83
N THR A 91 24.28 -14.58 -6.18
CA THR A 91 24.44 -13.56 -5.13
C THR A 91 24.22 -12.16 -5.71
N LEU A 92 24.84 -11.85 -6.86
CA LEU A 92 24.63 -10.57 -7.54
C LEU A 92 23.15 -10.36 -7.93
N LEU A 93 22.50 -11.37 -8.50
CA LEU A 93 21.08 -11.31 -8.80
C LEU A 93 20.24 -11.06 -7.53
N ALA A 94 20.54 -11.76 -6.43
CA ALA A 94 19.83 -11.59 -5.16
C ALA A 94 20.01 -10.17 -4.60
N VAL A 95 21.22 -9.59 -4.69
CA VAL A 95 21.48 -8.19 -4.30
C VAL A 95 20.71 -7.22 -5.17
N VAL A 96 20.64 -7.43 -6.49
CA VAL A 96 19.84 -6.59 -7.40
C VAL A 96 18.36 -6.65 -7.04
N VAL A 97 17.80 -7.85 -6.80
CA VAL A 97 16.41 -8.01 -6.41
C VAL A 97 16.13 -7.36 -5.05
N LEU A 98 17.01 -7.54 -4.06
CA LEU A 98 16.88 -6.88 -2.76
C LEU A 98 16.92 -5.35 -2.91
N GLY A 99 17.81 -4.83 -3.74
CA GLY A 99 17.88 -3.41 -4.08
C GLY A 99 16.58 -2.91 -4.76
N ALA A 100 16.00 -3.70 -5.68
CA ALA A 100 14.73 -3.38 -6.33
C ALA A 100 13.56 -3.36 -5.33
N VAL A 101 13.48 -4.33 -4.40
CA VAL A 101 12.50 -4.31 -3.30
C VAL A 101 12.69 -3.06 -2.44
N GLY A 102 13.92 -2.75 -2.04
CA GLY A 102 14.22 -1.57 -1.21
C GLY A 102 13.82 -0.27 -1.92
N TRP A 103 14.18 -0.10 -3.19
CA TRP A 103 13.79 1.05 -4.01
C TRP A 103 12.27 1.17 -4.13
N SER A 104 11.59 0.08 -4.44
CA SER A 104 10.13 0.03 -4.59
C SER A 104 9.40 0.29 -3.26
N SER A 105 10.07 0.06 -2.12
CA SER A 105 9.54 0.32 -0.79
C SER A 105 9.64 1.79 -0.36
N LEU A 106 10.33 2.65 -1.14
CA LEU A 106 10.35 4.08 -0.85
C LEU A 106 8.93 4.66 -0.97
N PRO A 107 8.58 5.64 -0.12
CA PRO A 107 7.27 6.29 -0.17
C PRO A 107 6.99 6.91 -1.54
N TYR A 108 5.84 6.58 -2.12
CA TYR A 108 5.41 7.15 -3.38
C TYR A 108 4.98 8.61 -3.22
N MET A 109 5.37 9.46 -4.17
CA MET A 109 4.99 10.86 -4.20
C MET A 109 4.82 11.33 -5.65
N PRO A 110 3.60 11.70 -6.06
CA PRO A 110 3.40 12.33 -7.35
C PRO A 110 4.05 13.71 -7.39
N GLN A 111 4.39 14.19 -8.58
CA GLN A 111 4.92 15.53 -8.77
C GLN A 111 3.76 16.53 -8.68
N LEU A 112 3.60 17.18 -7.54
CA LEU A 112 2.54 18.14 -7.28
C LEU A 112 3.10 19.37 -6.55
N VAL A 113 2.74 20.54 -7.05
CA VAL A 113 3.05 21.83 -6.40
C VAL A 113 1.89 22.17 -5.47
N MET A 114 2.17 22.24 -4.16
CA MET A 114 1.18 22.63 -3.17
C MET A 114 0.79 24.10 -3.29
N SER A 115 -0.47 24.43 -2.97
CA SER A 115 -0.92 25.82 -2.94
C SER A 115 -0.13 26.61 -1.89
N SER A 116 0.37 27.77 -2.30
CA SER A 116 1.01 28.76 -1.42
C SER A 116 0.01 29.75 -0.82
N GLY A 117 -1.30 29.60 -1.09
CA GLY A 117 -2.36 30.44 -0.55
C GLY A 117 -2.38 30.47 0.98
N LEU A 118 -3.02 31.51 1.55
CA LEU A 118 -3.19 31.59 2.99
C LEU A 118 -4.15 30.50 3.50
N PRO A 119 -3.95 30.00 4.73
CA PRO A 119 -4.91 29.10 5.37
C PRO A 119 -6.25 29.81 5.54
N ILE A 120 -7.33 29.18 5.08
CA ILE A 120 -8.70 29.65 5.22
C ILE A 120 -9.31 29.10 6.52
N THR A 121 -9.23 27.79 6.68
CA THR A 121 -9.78 27.09 7.85
C THR A 121 -9.08 25.78 8.09
N ARG A 122 -9.23 25.27 9.30
CA ARG A 122 -8.77 23.93 9.68
C ARG A 122 -9.92 22.95 9.69
N VAL A 123 -9.69 21.75 9.18
CA VAL A 123 -10.66 20.64 9.13
C VAL A 123 -10.02 19.39 9.69
N THR A 124 -10.67 18.75 10.64
CA THR A 124 -10.30 17.42 11.14
C THR A 124 -11.17 16.37 10.47
N VAL A 125 -10.53 15.38 9.89
CA VAL A 125 -11.13 14.29 9.11
C VAL A 125 -10.86 12.97 9.81
N LEU A 126 -11.89 12.15 9.97
CA LEU A 126 -11.78 10.78 10.46
C LEU A 126 -12.31 9.81 9.39
N ALA A 127 -11.48 8.86 8.97
CA ALA A 127 -11.86 7.77 8.08
C ALA A 127 -11.77 6.44 8.84
N ALA A 128 -12.80 5.61 8.77
CA ALA A 128 -12.85 4.34 9.48
C ALA A 128 -13.61 3.28 8.68
N ASN A 129 -13.08 2.06 8.63
CA ASN A 129 -13.85 0.86 8.34
C ASN A 129 -14.32 0.27 9.68
N VAL A 130 -15.61 -0.03 9.81
CA VAL A 130 -16.23 -0.49 11.08
C VAL A 130 -16.63 -1.96 11.07
N GLU A 131 -16.05 -2.73 10.14
CA GLU A 131 -16.23 -4.19 10.03
C GLU A 131 -17.71 -4.62 10.21
N TYR A 132 -18.48 -4.38 9.17
CA TYR A 132 -19.95 -4.69 9.15
C TYR A 132 -20.76 -3.98 10.25
N GLY A 133 -20.29 -2.82 10.75
CA GLY A 133 -20.93 -2.08 11.83
C GLY A 133 -20.52 -2.52 13.25
N GLN A 134 -19.66 -3.51 13.42
CA GLN A 134 -19.25 -4.05 14.73
C GLN A 134 -18.55 -2.99 15.59
N ALA A 135 -17.71 -2.15 14.98
CA ALA A 135 -16.98 -1.09 15.67
C ALA A 135 -17.77 0.22 15.84
N THR A 136 -19.08 0.27 15.56
CA THR A 136 -19.91 1.50 15.65
C THR A 136 -19.81 2.18 17.01
N GLY A 137 -19.79 1.41 18.11
CA GLY A 137 -19.64 1.94 19.47
C GLY A 137 -18.28 2.62 19.69
N ALA A 138 -17.20 1.93 19.33
CA ALA A 138 -15.84 2.46 19.44
C ALA A 138 -15.62 3.70 18.55
N LEU A 139 -16.19 3.69 17.33
CA LEU A 139 -16.17 4.87 16.45
C LEU A 139 -16.96 6.04 17.07
N THR A 140 -18.11 5.79 17.66
CA THR A 140 -18.90 6.83 18.35
C THR A 140 -18.08 7.51 19.45
N GLU A 141 -17.36 6.74 20.28
CA GLU A 141 -16.48 7.29 21.30
C GLU A 141 -15.28 8.05 20.70
N ALA A 142 -14.70 7.55 19.62
CA ALA A 142 -13.63 8.23 18.90
C ALA A 142 -14.10 9.58 18.36
N ILE A 143 -15.28 9.65 17.71
CA ILE A 143 -15.87 10.90 17.21
C ILE A 143 -16.08 11.91 18.36
N ARG A 144 -16.63 11.49 19.49
CA ARG A 144 -16.80 12.37 20.67
C ARG A 144 -15.48 12.91 21.22
N ARG A 145 -14.46 12.09 21.27
CA ARG A 145 -13.16 12.45 21.82
C ARG A 145 -12.37 13.39 20.87
N GLU A 146 -12.39 13.09 19.58
CA GLU A 146 -11.55 13.78 18.58
C GLU A 146 -12.26 14.95 17.91
N ASN A 147 -13.60 15.04 18.03
CA ASN A 147 -14.45 16.08 17.48
C ASN A 147 -14.15 16.45 15.99
N PRO A 148 -14.13 15.46 15.08
CA PRO A 148 -13.86 15.70 13.66
C PRO A 148 -15.04 16.45 13.02
N GLN A 149 -14.75 17.26 12.00
CA GLN A 149 -15.77 17.95 11.20
C GLN A 149 -16.24 17.11 10.02
N LEU A 150 -15.48 16.10 9.61
CA LEU A 150 -15.82 15.18 8.54
C LEU A 150 -15.52 13.75 8.99
N VAL A 151 -16.47 12.84 8.80
CA VAL A 151 -16.31 11.41 9.13
C VAL A 151 -16.72 10.55 7.94
N PHE A 152 -15.82 9.69 7.49
CA PHE A 152 -16.02 8.75 6.39
C PHE A 152 -16.03 7.34 6.96
N VAL A 153 -17.14 6.62 6.80
CA VAL A 153 -17.33 5.31 7.43
C VAL A 153 -17.67 4.27 6.38
N SER A 154 -16.75 3.32 6.19
CA SER A 154 -16.94 2.13 5.36
C SER A 154 -17.48 0.97 6.18
N GLU A 155 -18.15 0.01 5.53
CA GLU A 155 -18.78 -1.16 6.14
C GLU A 155 -19.80 -0.80 7.24
N CYS A 156 -20.43 0.35 7.10
CA CYS A 156 -21.43 0.86 8.00
C CYS A 156 -22.83 0.50 7.46
N ASP A 157 -23.40 -0.55 7.99
CA ASP A 157 -24.73 -1.01 7.62
C ASP A 157 -25.83 -0.01 8.02
N THR A 158 -27.07 -0.29 7.67
CA THR A 158 -28.20 0.61 7.96
C THR A 158 -28.38 0.88 9.46
N ALA A 159 -28.02 -0.06 10.35
CA ALA A 159 -28.11 0.15 11.80
C ALA A 159 -26.99 1.09 12.29
N CYS A 160 -25.77 0.87 11.83
CA CYS A 160 -24.62 1.75 12.05
C CYS A 160 -24.91 3.18 11.56
N GLY A 161 -25.35 3.35 10.32
CA GLY A 161 -25.68 4.65 9.74
C GLY A 161 -26.71 5.43 10.56
N ARG A 162 -27.80 4.77 10.99
CA ARG A 162 -28.82 5.37 11.86
C ARG A 162 -28.27 5.72 13.24
N ALA A 163 -27.46 4.86 13.84
CA ALA A 163 -26.87 5.12 15.14
C ALA A 163 -25.98 6.36 15.11
N LEU A 164 -25.09 6.47 14.11
CA LEU A 164 -24.18 7.61 13.96
C LEU A 164 -24.91 8.92 13.62
N THR A 165 -25.85 8.91 12.67
CA THR A 165 -26.61 10.12 12.30
C THR A 165 -27.49 10.62 13.45
N THR A 166 -28.02 9.72 14.28
CA THR A 166 -28.78 10.10 15.49
C THR A 166 -27.87 10.63 16.60
N ALA A 167 -26.74 9.95 16.84
CA ALA A 167 -25.84 10.32 17.93
C ALA A 167 -25.15 11.67 17.70
N PHE A 168 -24.96 12.08 16.45
CA PHE A 168 -24.26 13.31 16.05
C PHE A 168 -25.14 14.29 15.26
N ALA A 169 -26.45 14.26 15.48
CA ALA A 169 -27.39 15.13 14.76
C ALA A 169 -27.11 16.65 14.97
N THR A 170 -26.44 17.03 16.06
CA THR A 170 -26.10 18.42 16.37
C THR A 170 -24.72 18.81 15.81
N GLU A 171 -23.72 17.95 16.00
CA GLU A 171 -22.33 18.22 15.64
C GLU A 171 -22.02 17.96 14.17
N LEU A 172 -22.66 16.93 13.58
CA LEU A 172 -22.51 16.49 12.18
C LEU A 172 -23.90 16.34 11.52
N PRO A 173 -24.67 17.44 11.39
CA PRO A 173 -26.08 17.37 10.99
C PRO A 173 -26.28 16.96 9.52
N HIS A 174 -25.23 16.98 8.72
CA HIS A 174 -25.32 16.67 7.29
C HIS A 174 -24.67 15.33 7.00
N HIS A 175 -25.32 14.54 6.12
CA HIS A 175 -24.77 13.23 5.73
C HIS A 175 -25.08 12.90 4.28
N ALA A 176 -24.26 12.02 3.69
CA ALA A 176 -24.51 11.33 2.44
C ALA A 176 -24.20 9.84 2.67
N SER A 177 -25.11 8.95 2.30
CA SER A 177 -24.99 7.52 2.58
C SER A 177 -25.37 6.66 1.39
N VAL A 178 -24.88 5.42 1.41
CA VAL A 178 -25.42 4.29 0.68
C VAL A 178 -25.92 3.31 1.73
N ASP A 179 -27.25 3.24 1.88
CA ASP A 179 -27.89 2.37 2.85
C ASP A 179 -27.96 0.94 2.29
N ALA A 180 -27.09 0.08 2.78
CA ALA A 180 -27.02 -1.32 2.39
C ALA A 180 -26.62 -2.18 3.59
N GLY A 181 -26.84 -3.49 3.50
CA GLY A 181 -26.42 -4.44 4.54
C GLY A 181 -24.94 -4.82 4.43
N GLY A 182 -24.37 -5.23 5.55
CA GLY A 182 -23.00 -5.75 5.62
C GLY A 182 -21.94 -4.75 5.14
N ALA A 183 -20.96 -5.24 4.39
CA ALA A 183 -19.86 -4.41 3.88
C ALA A 183 -20.27 -3.33 2.88
N SER A 184 -21.46 -3.45 2.25
CA SER A 184 -21.86 -2.53 1.19
C SER A 184 -22.39 -1.20 1.69
N GLY A 185 -22.76 -1.06 2.97
CA GLY A 185 -23.19 0.18 3.57
C GLY A 185 -22.03 1.15 3.84
N SER A 186 -22.28 2.45 3.64
CA SER A 186 -21.28 3.49 3.93
C SER A 186 -21.96 4.83 4.23
N VAL A 187 -21.35 5.63 5.08
CA VAL A 187 -21.86 6.96 5.43
C VAL A 187 -20.71 7.99 5.53
N LEU A 188 -20.98 9.16 4.95
CA LEU A 188 -20.20 10.39 5.13
C LEU A 188 -21.00 11.33 6.03
N LEU A 189 -20.44 11.71 7.20
CA LEU A 189 -21.02 12.70 8.11
C LEU A 189 -20.23 14.00 8.00
N SER A 190 -20.91 15.14 8.11
CA SER A 190 -20.30 16.45 7.94
C SER A 190 -20.93 17.51 8.86
N ALA A 191 -20.08 18.33 9.46
CA ALA A 191 -20.48 19.56 10.12
C ALA A 191 -20.90 20.66 9.12
N TYR A 192 -20.51 20.51 7.85
CA TYR A 192 -20.77 21.48 6.80
C TYR A 192 -21.96 21.05 5.94
N PRO A 193 -22.77 21.98 5.41
CA PRO A 193 -23.84 21.67 4.47
C PRO A 193 -23.32 20.89 3.26
N LEU A 194 -24.05 19.86 2.87
CA LEU A 194 -23.71 18.98 1.74
C LEU A 194 -24.67 19.20 0.56
N THR A 195 -24.11 19.49 -0.59
CA THR A 195 -24.77 19.63 -1.88
C THR A 195 -24.23 18.62 -2.88
N ASP A 196 -24.76 18.58 -4.10
CA ASP A 196 -24.28 17.77 -5.22
C ASP A 196 -23.88 16.34 -4.80
N ARG A 197 -24.84 15.63 -4.16
CA ARG A 197 -24.62 14.25 -3.73
C ARG A 197 -24.52 13.33 -4.95
N ARG A 198 -23.41 12.58 -5.03
CA ARG A 198 -23.17 11.59 -6.08
C ARG A 198 -22.60 10.32 -5.47
N VAL A 199 -22.85 9.20 -6.12
CA VAL A 199 -22.29 7.89 -5.72
C VAL A 199 -21.43 7.39 -6.87
N ILE A 200 -20.18 7.00 -6.57
CA ILE A 200 -19.36 6.28 -7.56
C ILE A 200 -19.94 4.87 -7.71
N PRO A 201 -20.29 4.42 -8.94
CA PRO A 201 -20.85 3.08 -9.15
C PRO A 201 -19.85 1.99 -8.76
N ALA A 202 -20.18 1.20 -7.75
CA ALA A 202 -19.36 0.09 -7.24
C ALA A 202 -20.25 -0.95 -6.55
N VAL A 203 -19.67 -2.07 -6.16
CA VAL A 203 -20.38 -3.08 -5.35
C VAL A 203 -20.56 -2.61 -3.92
N MET A 204 -19.53 -1.97 -3.37
CA MET A 204 -19.60 -1.35 -2.05
C MET A 204 -19.96 0.14 -2.16
N GLY A 205 -20.60 0.69 -1.13
CA GLY A 205 -21.09 2.06 -1.16
C GLY A 205 -19.96 3.08 -1.17
N MET A 206 -19.95 3.96 -2.17
CA MET A 206 -18.99 5.07 -2.27
C MET A 206 -19.72 6.40 -2.42
N PRO A 207 -20.42 6.89 -1.37
CA PRO A 207 -21.11 8.16 -1.40
C PRO A 207 -20.12 9.34 -1.43
N GLY A 208 -20.53 10.41 -2.09
CA GLY A 208 -19.80 11.67 -2.09
C GLY A 208 -20.75 12.86 -2.16
N ALA A 209 -20.25 14.03 -1.80
CA ALA A 209 -20.98 15.28 -1.84
C ALA A 209 -20.02 16.47 -1.90
N THR A 210 -20.50 17.64 -2.23
CA THR A 210 -19.74 18.89 -2.12
C THR A 210 -20.11 19.59 -0.81
N ALA A 211 -19.09 19.88 0.00
CA ALA A 211 -19.23 20.63 1.25
C ALA A 211 -18.75 22.07 1.07
N GLU A 212 -19.45 23.03 1.67
CA GLU A 212 -19.02 24.42 1.72
C GLU A 212 -18.13 24.64 2.95
N ILE A 213 -16.81 24.68 2.76
CA ILE A 213 -15.81 24.76 3.84
C ILE A 213 -15.08 26.08 3.78
N GLY A 214 -15.32 26.96 4.75
CA GLY A 214 -14.69 28.26 4.80
C GLY A 214 -14.97 29.15 3.58
N GLY A 215 -16.13 29.01 2.95
CA GLY A 215 -16.51 29.73 1.75
C GLY A 215 -15.93 29.14 0.44
N MET A 216 -15.41 27.90 0.49
CA MET A 216 -14.94 27.17 -0.68
C MET A 216 -15.71 25.85 -0.85
N PRO A 217 -16.22 25.56 -2.06
CA PRO A 217 -16.76 24.26 -2.37
C PRO A 217 -15.62 23.23 -2.41
N VAL A 218 -15.73 22.21 -1.57
CA VAL A 218 -14.78 21.08 -1.48
C VAL A 218 -15.51 19.79 -1.83
N ARG A 219 -15.08 19.07 -2.83
CA ARG A 219 -15.59 17.75 -3.14
C ARG A 219 -15.11 16.75 -2.10
N LEU A 220 -16.04 16.05 -1.46
CA LEU A 220 -15.81 14.96 -0.51
C LEU A 220 -16.24 13.65 -1.16
N GLN A 221 -15.38 12.63 -1.10
CA GLN A 221 -15.69 11.33 -1.69
C GLN A 221 -15.22 10.21 -0.76
N LEU A 222 -16.13 9.35 -0.33
CA LEU A 222 -15.79 8.11 0.34
C LEU A 222 -15.31 7.08 -0.69
N ALA A 223 -14.20 6.43 -0.39
CA ALA A 223 -13.64 5.35 -1.19
C ALA A 223 -13.77 4.01 -0.44
N HIS A 224 -14.42 3.04 -1.09
CA HIS A 224 -14.52 1.67 -0.61
C HIS A 224 -14.72 0.71 -1.79
N PRO A 225 -13.68 0.52 -2.64
CA PRO A 225 -13.73 -0.47 -3.71
C PRO A 225 -13.66 -1.89 -3.14
N LEU A 226 -14.08 -2.88 -3.93
CA LEU A 226 -13.91 -4.30 -3.59
C LEU A 226 -12.46 -4.63 -3.20
N PRO A 227 -12.20 -5.63 -2.33
CA PRO A 227 -10.84 -6.12 -2.10
C PRO A 227 -10.31 -6.94 -3.28
N PRO A 228 -8.99 -7.00 -3.49
CA PRO A 228 -8.36 -7.78 -4.58
C PRO A 228 -8.29 -9.28 -4.26
N VAL A 229 -9.39 -9.89 -3.81
CA VAL A 229 -9.44 -11.33 -3.55
C VAL A 229 -9.45 -12.14 -4.86
N PRO A 230 -9.07 -13.44 -4.84
CA PRO A 230 -9.11 -14.29 -6.01
C PRO A 230 -10.48 -14.25 -6.71
N GLY A 231 -10.49 -14.03 -8.02
CA GLY A 231 -11.70 -13.89 -8.83
C GLY A 231 -12.30 -12.46 -8.85
N GLN A 232 -11.86 -11.54 -8.01
CA GLN A 232 -12.38 -10.16 -7.96
C GLN A 232 -11.36 -9.10 -8.38
N VAL A 233 -10.12 -9.46 -8.70
CA VAL A 233 -9.03 -8.51 -9.05
C VAL A 233 -9.43 -7.55 -10.18
N ASP A 234 -10.13 -8.03 -11.21
CA ASP A 234 -10.55 -7.16 -12.31
C ASP A 234 -11.68 -6.20 -11.90
N ALA A 235 -12.58 -6.63 -11.00
CA ALA A 235 -13.61 -5.75 -10.44
C ALA A 235 -12.97 -4.66 -9.56
N TRP A 236 -12.06 -5.04 -8.67
CA TRP A 236 -11.27 -4.14 -7.85
C TRP A 236 -10.53 -3.08 -8.70
N LYS A 237 -9.82 -3.49 -9.76
CA LYS A 237 -9.14 -2.56 -10.69
C LYS A 237 -10.12 -1.59 -11.35
N ARG A 238 -11.28 -2.09 -11.79
CA ARG A 238 -12.31 -1.24 -12.42
C ARG A 238 -12.86 -0.21 -11.43
N GLU A 239 -13.08 -0.59 -10.18
CA GLU A 239 -13.61 0.31 -9.15
C GLU A 239 -12.59 1.38 -8.74
N LEU A 240 -11.30 1.02 -8.54
CA LEU A 240 -10.22 1.98 -8.37
C LEU A 240 -10.09 2.91 -9.61
N GLY A 241 -10.27 2.36 -10.82
CA GLY A 241 -10.32 3.16 -12.04
C GLY A 241 -11.43 4.20 -12.05
N ARG A 242 -12.64 3.87 -11.56
CA ARG A 242 -13.76 4.83 -11.43
C ARG A 242 -13.47 5.92 -10.40
N ILE A 243 -12.78 5.58 -9.31
CA ILE A 243 -12.31 6.58 -8.33
C ILE A 243 -11.29 7.50 -9.00
N ALA A 244 -10.34 6.97 -9.77
CA ALA A 244 -9.35 7.75 -10.50
C ALA A 244 -10.00 8.68 -11.53
N ASP A 245 -11.00 8.19 -12.28
CA ASP A 245 -11.74 9.00 -13.26
C ASP A 245 -12.54 10.13 -12.57
N ALA A 246 -13.23 9.82 -11.46
CA ALA A 246 -13.94 10.83 -10.66
C ALA A 246 -12.98 11.90 -10.09
N ALA A 247 -11.79 11.49 -9.64
CA ALA A 247 -10.79 12.42 -9.13
C ALA A 247 -10.19 13.30 -10.24
N ARG A 248 -9.95 12.75 -11.44
CA ARG A 248 -9.46 13.51 -12.60
C ARG A 248 -10.44 14.57 -13.07
N ASP A 249 -11.73 14.24 -13.03
CA ASP A 249 -12.80 15.07 -13.57
C ASP A 249 -13.24 16.18 -12.58
N GLU A 250 -12.70 16.20 -11.36
CA GLU A 250 -12.99 17.22 -10.34
C GLU A 250 -12.01 18.40 -10.45
N PRO A 251 -12.48 19.59 -10.85
CA PRO A 251 -11.61 20.74 -11.07
C PRO A 251 -11.22 21.48 -9.78
N GLY A 252 -11.95 21.26 -8.69
CA GLY A 252 -11.83 22.00 -7.43
C GLY A 252 -11.06 21.26 -6.34
N PRO A 253 -11.04 21.81 -5.13
CA PRO A 253 -10.51 21.12 -3.96
C PRO A 253 -11.23 19.79 -3.73
N LEU A 254 -10.43 18.71 -3.58
CA LEU A 254 -10.91 17.35 -3.47
C LEU A 254 -10.30 16.67 -2.24
N LEU A 255 -11.13 15.95 -1.49
CA LEU A 255 -10.75 15.09 -0.38
C LEU A 255 -11.41 13.73 -0.55
N LEU A 256 -10.60 12.68 -0.73
CA LEU A 256 -11.03 11.29 -0.76
C LEU A 256 -10.58 10.61 0.52
N ALA A 257 -11.46 9.87 1.19
CA ALA A 257 -11.10 9.16 2.40
C ALA A 257 -11.86 7.83 2.52
N GLY A 258 -11.24 6.84 3.14
CA GLY A 258 -11.82 5.53 3.39
C GLY A 258 -10.84 4.40 3.23
N ASP A 259 -11.38 3.18 3.15
CA ASP A 259 -10.65 1.96 2.84
C ASP A 259 -10.57 1.79 1.31
N PHE A 260 -9.38 1.93 0.75
CA PHE A 260 -9.15 1.77 -0.69
C PHE A 260 -8.91 0.31 -1.10
N ASN A 261 -8.81 -0.60 -0.13
CA ASN A 261 -8.39 -1.98 -0.38
C ASN A 261 -7.12 -2.05 -1.27
N ALA A 262 -6.29 -1.03 -1.18
CA ALA A 262 -5.09 -0.85 -1.97
C ALA A 262 -4.06 0.03 -1.22
N SER A 263 -2.79 -0.29 -1.37
CA SER A 263 -1.66 0.49 -0.85
C SER A 263 -0.96 1.29 -1.95
N GLN A 264 -0.02 2.15 -1.58
CA GLN A 264 0.83 2.87 -2.53
C GLN A 264 1.64 1.97 -3.48
N ASP A 265 1.70 0.66 -3.22
CA ASP A 265 2.42 -0.30 -4.05
C ASP A 265 1.60 -0.79 -5.25
N HIS A 266 0.28 -0.57 -5.21
CA HIS A 266 -0.61 -0.89 -6.33
C HIS A 266 -0.61 0.19 -7.41
N ALA A 267 -0.48 -0.22 -8.66
CA ALA A 267 -0.53 0.68 -9.82
C ALA A 267 -1.87 1.42 -9.92
N ALA A 268 -2.98 0.71 -9.67
CA ALA A 268 -4.31 1.30 -9.69
C ALA A 268 -4.50 2.40 -8.63
N PHE A 269 -3.91 2.25 -7.43
CA PHE A 269 -3.93 3.28 -6.39
C PHE A 269 -3.07 4.48 -6.78
N ARG A 270 -1.85 4.27 -7.28
CA ARG A 270 -0.99 5.37 -7.74
C ARG A 270 -1.65 6.18 -8.86
N ARG A 271 -2.37 5.50 -9.76
CA ARG A 271 -3.15 6.18 -10.80
C ARG A 271 -4.16 7.18 -10.21
N ILE A 272 -4.82 6.87 -9.08
CA ILE A 272 -5.72 7.82 -8.40
C ILE A 272 -4.94 9.08 -7.99
N LEU A 273 -3.76 8.90 -7.40
CA LEU A 273 -2.90 10.01 -6.98
C LEU A 273 -2.44 10.86 -8.18
N ASP A 274 -2.00 10.22 -9.25
CA ASP A 274 -1.40 10.89 -10.41
C ASP A 274 -2.45 11.67 -11.22
N VAL A 275 -3.55 11.02 -11.62
CA VAL A 275 -4.56 11.66 -12.48
C VAL A 275 -5.48 12.62 -11.72
N GLY A 276 -5.69 12.37 -10.41
CA GLY A 276 -6.46 13.24 -9.53
C GLY A 276 -5.62 14.38 -8.93
N HIS A 277 -4.31 14.38 -9.20
CA HIS A 277 -3.37 15.34 -8.58
C HIS A 277 -3.52 15.37 -7.05
N LEU A 278 -3.54 14.17 -6.43
CA LEU A 278 -3.77 13.97 -5.02
C LEU A 278 -2.50 13.54 -4.29
N LEU A 279 -2.41 13.88 -3.03
CA LEU A 279 -1.36 13.45 -2.11
C LEU A 279 -1.99 12.69 -0.94
N ASP A 280 -1.34 11.61 -0.53
CA ASP A 280 -1.71 10.90 0.69
C ASP A 280 -1.28 11.70 1.91
N SER A 281 -2.21 11.96 2.84
CA SER A 281 -1.94 12.67 4.08
C SER A 281 -0.89 11.96 4.94
N ALA A 282 -0.84 10.63 4.93
CA ALA A 282 0.19 9.85 5.61
C ALA A 282 1.58 10.12 5.01
N ARG A 283 1.67 10.28 3.68
CA ARG A 283 2.93 10.63 3.02
C ARG A 283 3.39 12.04 3.35
N LEU A 284 2.47 12.99 3.41
CA LEU A 284 2.78 14.39 3.76
C LEU A 284 3.23 14.56 5.22
N ALA A 285 2.84 13.63 6.10
CA ALA A 285 3.21 13.62 7.51
C ALA A 285 4.37 12.64 7.84
N ASP A 286 5.08 12.12 6.83
CA ASP A 286 6.17 11.15 6.97
C ASP A 286 5.79 9.86 7.74
N THR A 287 4.51 9.48 7.67
CA THR A 287 3.94 8.26 8.30
C THR A 287 3.43 7.25 7.28
N SER A 288 3.80 7.41 6.01
CA SER A 288 3.47 6.43 4.97
C SER A 288 3.94 5.03 5.37
N ARG A 289 3.18 4.01 4.96
CA ARG A 289 3.37 2.61 5.35
C ARG A 289 3.09 2.30 6.82
N THR A 290 2.39 3.18 7.56
CA THR A 290 1.82 2.79 8.84
C THR A 290 0.69 1.80 8.58
N PRO A 291 0.80 0.53 9.01
CA PRO A 291 -0.22 -0.46 8.69
C PRO A 291 -1.56 -0.11 9.33
N THR A 292 -2.62 -0.24 8.54
CA THR A 292 -4.00 -0.08 9.02
C THR A 292 -4.75 -1.40 9.07
N TRP A 293 -4.25 -2.45 8.40
CA TRP A 293 -4.88 -3.77 8.31
C TRP A 293 -3.83 -4.90 8.25
N PRO A 294 -4.14 -6.12 8.76
CA PRO A 294 -5.24 -6.45 9.66
C PRO A 294 -4.90 -6.05 11.09
N MET A 295 -5.91 -5.66 11.90
CA MET A 295 -5.74 -5.40 13.33
C MET A 295 -6.16 -6.59 14.18
N GLU A 296 -6.84 -7.56 13.58
CA GLU A 296 -7.25 -8.80 14.21
C GLU A 296 -6.60 -10.01 13.53
N GLY A 297 -6.54 -11.15 14.25
CA GLY A 297 -5.98 -12.40 13.76
C GLY A 297 -4.52 -12.67 14.14
N PRO A 298 -3.89 -13.73 13.62
CA PRO A 298 -2.57 -14.20 14.04
C PRO A 298 -1.39 -13.43 13.41
N LEU A 299 -1.64 -12.61 12.40
CA LEU A 299 -0.61 -11.85 11.71
C LEU A 299 -0.54 -10.42 12.27
N PRO A 300 0.65 -9.85 12.41
CA PRO A 300 0.77 -8.43 12.74
C PRO A 300 0.22 -7.57 11.60
N PRO A 301 -0.23 -6.34 11.86
CA PRO A 301 -0.63 -5.41 10.81
C PRO A 301 0.50 -5.21 9.80
N PHE A 302 0.18 -5.25 8.50
CA PHE A 302 1.20 -5.20 7.45
C PHE A 302 0.87 -4.30 6.25
N ALA A 303 -0.41 -3.95 6.03
CA ALA A 303 -0.82 -3.15 4.90
C ALA A 303 -1.44 -1.82 5.34
N GLN A 304 -1.07 -0.72 4.71
CA GLN A 304 -1.79 0.54 4.79
C GLN A 304 -2.76 0.58 3.60
N ILE A 305 -4.05 0.42 3.88
CA ILE A 305 -5.12 0.42 2.87
C ILE A 305 -6.19 1.47 3.14
N ASP A 306 -6.18 2.04 4.35
CA ASP A 306 -7.02 3.19 4.72
C ASP A 306 -6.24 4.49 4.51
N HIS A 307 -6.82 5.42 3.76
CA HIS A 307 -6.16 6.63 3.34
C HIS A 307 -7.06 7.86 3.45
N VAL A 308 -6.44 9.02 3.62
CA VAL A 308 -7.04 10.34 3.39
C VAL A 308 -6.19 11.04 2.33
N LEU A 309 -6.73 11.14 1.12
CA LEU A 309 -6.08 11.73 -0.03
C LEU A 309 -6.61 13.15 -0.23
N VAL A 310 -5.71 14.09 -0.50
CA VAL A 310 -6.05 15.50 -0.58
C VAL A 310 -5.46 16.17 -1.82
N SER A 311 -6.19 17.10 -2.42
CA SER A 311 -5.67 17.96 -3.48
C SER A 311 -4.67 18.98 -2.94
N ARG A 312 -3.97 19.67 -3.84
CA ARG A 312 -2.94 20.70 -3.53
C ARG A 312 -3.40 21.83 -2.59
N ASN A 313 -4.71 21.99 -2.45
CA ASN A 313 -5.31 23.03 -1.59
C ASN A 313 -5.21 22.72 -0.09
N PHE A 314 -4.78 21.51 0.28
CA PHE A 314 -4.69 21.11 1.68
C PHE A 314 -3.24 20.95 2.13
N THR A 315 -2.98 21.35 3.38
CA THR A 315 -1.73 21.07 4.07
C THR A 315 -2.01 20.22 5.29
N VAL A 316 -1.29 19.10 5.43
CA VAL A 316 -1.41 18.21 6.59
C VAL A 316 -0.70 18.82 7.79
N ARG A 317 -1.39 18.92 8.92
CA ARG A 317 -0.84 19.35 10.20
C ARG A 317 -0.46 18.21 11.11
N ASN A 318 -1.32 17.21 11.15
CA ASN A 318 -1.13 16.04 11.98
C ASN A 318 -1.92 14.88 11.41
N ILE A 319 -1.43 13.67 11.64
CA ILE A 319 -2.12 12.42 11.36
C ILE A 319 -1.92 11.45 12.53
N ARG A 320 -2.95 10.70 12.87
CA ARG A 320 -2.91 9.61 13.84
C ARG A 320 -3.70 8.42 13.31
N PHE A 321 -3.28 7.25 13.70
CA PHE A 321 -3.95 5.98 13.42
C PHE A 321 -4.55 5.49 14.73
N LEU A 322 -5.85 5.27 14.75
CA LEU A 322 -6.60 4.92 15.97
C LEU A 322 -7.07 3.48 15.89
N ASP A 323 -6.76 2.71 16.91
CA ASP A 323 -7.31 1.37 17.08
C ASP A 323 -8.77 1.48 17.52
N LEU A 324 -9.68 0.80 16.83
CA LEU A 324 -11.11 0.74 17.12
C LEU A 324 -11.46 -0.69 17.57
N ALA A 325 -11.93 -0.86 18.78
CA ALA A 325 -12.37 -2.17 19.25
C ALA A 325 -13.54 -2.70 18.40
N GLY A 326 -13.40 -3.92 17.88
CA GLY A 326 -14.38 -4.54 16.98
C GLY A 326 -14.22 -4.17 15.50
N SER A 327 -13.05 -3.65 15.12
CA SER A 327 -12.66 -3.49 13.73
C SER A 327 -11.29 -4.13 13.48
N ASP A 328 -11.18 -4.83 12.37
CA ASP A 328 -9.89 -5.31 11.86
C ASP A 328 -9.08 -4.22 11.11
N HIS A 329 -9.55 -2.95 11.16
CA HIS A 329 -8.87 -1.78 10.62
C HIS A 329 -8.53 -0.74 11.69
N ARG A 330 -7.47 0.04 11.44
CA ARG A 330 -7.22 1.31 12.11
C ARG A 330 -7.94 2.44 11.41
N ALA A 331 -8.59 3.30 12.18
CA ALA A 331 -9.09 4.55 11.64
C ALA A 331 -7.95 5.56 11.42
N VAL A 332 -8.09 6.37 10.38
CA VAL A 332 -7.16 7.46 10.04
C VAL A 332 -7.77 8.80 10.46
N LEU A 333 -7.12 9.46 11.40
CA LEU A 333 -7.51 10.80 11.87
C LEU A 333 -6.46 11.81 11.40
N THR A 334 -6.87 12.79 10.61
CA THR A 334 -5.96 13.83 10.10
C THR A 334 -6.51 15.23 10.31
N SER A 335 -5.63 16.17 10.63
CA SER A 335 -5.93 17.61 10.71
C SER A 335 -5.32 18.31 9.50
N LEU A 336 -6.15 19.01 8.74
CA LEU A 336 -5.82 19.64 7.47
C LEU A 336 -6.07 21.14 7.55
N ASP A 337 -5.19 21.96 6.99
CA ASP A 337 -5.51 23.36 6.69
C ASP A 337 -5.91 23.47 5.21
N LEU A 338 -7.12 23.92 4.95
CA LEU A 338 -7.59 24.31 3.62
C LEU A 338 -7.00 25.68 3.26
N ARG A 339 -6.46 25.81 2.06
CA ARG A 339 -5.81 27.02 1.55
C ARG A 339 -6.49 27.55 0.31
N GLY A 340 -6.53 28.87 0.20
CA GLY A 340 -6.96 29.54 -1.03
C GLY A 340 -6.06 29.25 -2.22
N GLU A 341 -6.56 29.49 -3.41
CA GLU A 341 -5.74 29.55 -4.62
C GLU A 341 -5.00 30.88 -4.68
N ARG A 342 -3.77 30.84 -5.19
CA ARG A 342 -3.05 32.03 -5.64
C ARG A 342 -2.80 31.95 -7.11
#